data_440d121a14b2d98ad0e82f51eeb0576b
#
_entry.id   440d121a14b2d98ad0e82f51eeb0576b
#
_cell.length_a   1.000
_cell.length_b   1.000
_cell.length_c   1.000
_cell.angle_alpha   90.00
_cell.angle_beta   90.00
_cell.angle_gamma   90.00
#
_symmetry.space_group_name_H-M   'P 1'
#
loop_
_entity.id
_entity.type
_entity.pdbx_description
1 polymer ?
#
loop_
_entity_poly.entity_id
_entity_poly.type
_entity_poly.pdbx_seq_one_letter_code
_entity_poly.pdbx_strand_id
1 'polypeptide(L)'
;MSVAENSMQAEKIHNILHPLSPGEVKFSGYVDKLVKFTIDHQLLDSSTWEIFVEQFRLHSDNDNCWRGEYWGKMMRGACMTYSCTKNQKLYSVLESSVLDLLSTQDSLGRITTYPLDKEFNGWDMWVRKYVMLGLLYFYDICKNKILKRKIMRVLTKHADYIVSHIGSAAEQKPILETSGVWGGLNSASILEPFVLLYKLIPTPAYLRFAQYIADTGFCKDMNLIELCLHKSAFPYQFKQTKAYEMMSCFEGLLALYQVTGNPDYRESAINFADMVAETDITIIGCAGCTHELFDHSTVRQTEYSDTVMQETCVTVTWMKLNYRLLLLTGESRFADRIERSALNAMAGAVNSECQTMHRTKAMVYTNGEPENVPHESFPFDSYSPLFNNRRGEKVGGFKKMQHGRSYGCCACIGSAGTALTEIFGVLKGDNALFVNLYNQCSVKTTMNGTPLKLQVFGNLYNSGHMRIKVFGHGRFALKLRIPAWSEVYKIRLNGTPLNGTVNNGYFTIENEWANDQIDVLLDDAIKMHRLNDKIAFTKGPFVLAADKRLEKDLTVPLELSSIKSALPSKHIKNPLFSSNITIELLLPNTKLTLCDYAQAGKNYDDENSGLSVWFPQK
;
A
#
# COMPACT_ATOMS: atom_id res chain seq x y z
N MET A 1 -9.58 -13.77 30.54
CA MET A 1 -9.52 -13.90 29.09
C MET A 1 -8.42 -13.01 28.54
N SER A 2 -7.60 -13.50 27.64
CA SER A 2 -6.56 -12.69 26.99
C SER A 2 -7.20 -11.73 25.99
N VAL A 3 -6.54 -10.63 25.63
CA VAL A 3 -7.04 -9.65 24.65
C VAL A 3 -7.26 -10.32 23.29
N ALA A 4 -6.46 -11.34 22.94
CA ALA A 4 -6.65 -12.14 21.74
C ALA A 4 -7.94 -12.96 21.77
N GLU A 5 -8.34 -13.49 22.94
CA GLU A 5 -9.61 -14.22 23.11
C GLU A 5 -10.83 -13.29 23.00
N ASN A 6 -10.75 -12.05 23.49
CA ASN A 6 -11.84 -11.07 23.34
C ASN A 6 -12.02 -10.61 21.89
N SER A 7 -10.93 -10.44 21.12
CA SER A 7 -11.04 -10.07 19.70
C SER A 7 -11.66 -11.18 18.85
N MET A 8 -11.34 -12.43 19.14
CA MET A 8 -11.96 -13.57 18.46
C MET A 8 -13.46 -13.73 18.76
N GLN A 9 -13.92 -13.34 19.97
CA GLN A 9 -15.34 -13.40 20.31
C GLN A 9 -16.19 -12.30 19.62
N ALA A 10 -15.59 -11.19 19.23
CA ALA A 10 -16.29 -10.12 18.53
C ALA A 10 -16.40 -10.35 17.01
N GLU A 11 -15.54 -11.17 16.43
CA GLU A 11 -15.58 -11.50 15.01
C GLU A 11 -16.53 -12.67 14.72
N LYS A 12 -17.47 -12.46 13.78
CA LYS A 12 -18.33 -13.53 13.23
C LYS A 12 -17.67 -14.20 12.03
N ILE A 13 -16.87 -13.46 11.29
CA ILE A 13 -16.19 -13.93 10.08
C ILE A 13 -14.67 -13.75 10.28
N HIS A 14 -13.96 -14.85 10.11
CA HIS A 14 -12.50 -14.87 10.22
C HIS A 14 -11.84 -14.85 8.86
N ASN A 15 -10.61 -14.36 8.81
CA ASN A 15 -9.78 -14.44 7.62
C ASN A 15 -9.44 -15.90 7.30
N ILE A 16 -9.36 -16.23 6.01
CA ILE A 16 -8.86 -17.52 5.50
C ILE A 16 -7.33 -17.57 5.58
N LEU A 17 -6.67 -16.43 5.33
CA LEU A 17 -5.22 -16.29 5.39
C LEU A 17 -4.81 -15.34 6.50
N HIS A 18 -3.64 -15.63 7.08
CA HIS A 18 -3.07 -14.83 8.15
C HIS A 18 -1.60 -14.49 7.83
N PRO A 19 -1.12 -13.30 8.21
CA PRO A 19 0.32 -13.02 8.16
C PRO A 19 1.06 -13.98 9.10
N LEU A 20 2.30 -14.28 8.75
CA LEU A 20 3.21 -14.97 9.64
C LEU A 20 3.53 -14.08 10.85
N SER A 21 3.83 -14.69 11.99
CA SER A 21 4.19 -13.94 13.19
C SER A 21 5.45 -13.10 12.98
N PRO A 22 5.58 -11.95 13.66
CA PRO A 22 6.73 -11.08 13.50
C PRO A 22 8.08 -11.82 13.60
N GLY A 23 8.88 -11.73 12.52
CA GLY A 23 10.20 -12.34 12.39
C GLY A 23 10.21 -13.82 11.98
N GLU A 24 9.06 -14.45 11.71
CA GLU A 24 9.00 -15.79 11.12
C GLU A 24 9.39 -15.78 9.63
N VAL A 25 9.18 -14.69 8.91
CA VAL A 25 9.66 -14.51 7.53
C VAL A 25 10.73 -13.43 7.47
N LYS A 26 11.78 -13.69 6.68
CA LYS A 26 12.85 -12.73 6.40
C LYS A 26 13.12 -12.73 4.90
N PHE A 27 12.82 -11.63 4.27
CA PHE A 27 13.21 -11.38 2.89
C PHE A 27 14.68 -10.95 2.81
N SER A 28 15.25 -11.05 1.62
CA SER A 28 16.58 -10.55 1.28
C SER A 28 16.60 -9.99 -0.13
N GLY A 29 17.66 -9.28 -0.48
CA GLY A 29 17.79 -8.64 -1.80
C GLY A 29 17.06 -7.29 -1.86
N TYR A 30 16.42 -7.00 -3.01
CA TYR A 30 15.91 -5.67 -3.31
C TYR A 30 14.76 -5.24 -2.37
N VAL A 31 13.79 -6.11 -2.10
CA VAL A 31 12.65 -5.80 -1.21
C VAL A 31 13.11 -5.43 0.20
N ASP A 32 14.00 -6.25 0.79
CA ASP A 32 14.59 -5.99 2.11
C ASP A 32 15.41 -4.68 2.14
N LYS A 33 16.12 -4.37 1.05
CA LYS A 33 16.83 -3.08 0.94
C LYS A 33 15.89 -1.88 1.05
N LEU A 34 14.70 -1.94 0.45
CA LEU A 34 13.71 -0.86 0.54
C LEU A 34 13.19 -0.67 1.97
N VAL A 35 12.92 -1.78 2.66
CA VAL A 35 12.50 -1.76 4.07
C VAL A 35 13.61 -1.18 4.97
N LYS A 36 14.87 -1.61 4.79
CA LYS A 36 16.01 -1.09 5.55
C LYS A 36 16.24 0.39 5.30
N PHE A 37 16.19 0.83 4.03
CA PHE A 37 16.30 2.23 3.69
C PHE A 37 15.25 3.08 4.42
N THR A 38 14.00 2.61 4.47
CA THR A 38 12.92 3.30 5.19
C THR A 38 13.22 3.43 6.69
N ILE A 39 13.77 2.39 7.31
CA ILE A 39 14.18 2.44 8.72
C ILE A 39 15.27 3.49 8.92
N ASP A 40 16.36 3.38 8.16
CA ASP A 40 17.59 4.15 8.39
C ASP A 40 17.43 5.65 8.02
N HIS A 41 16.60 5.95 7.02
CA HIS A 41 16.44 7.30 6.49
C HIS A 41 15.13 8.00 6.85
N GLN A 42 14.24 7.34 7.61
CA GLN A 42 12.99 7.96 8.05
C GLN A 42 12.60 7.57 9.48
N LEU A 43 12.38 6.26 9.73
CA LEU A 43 11.65 5.83 10.91
C LEU A 43 12.46 5.96 12.21
N LEU A 44 13.80 5.99 12.13
CA LEU A 44 14.69 6.20 13.29
C LEU A 44 14.92 7.69 13.61
N ASP A 45 14.47 8.62 12.77
CA ASP A 45 14.60 10.07 13.04
C ASP A 45 13.59 10.52 14.10
N SER A 46 14.00 10.54 15.37
CA SER A 46 13.18 10.98 16.49
C SER A 46 12.67 12.41 16.33
N SER A 47 13.46 13.30 15.68
CA SER A 47 13.07 14.69 15.49
C SER A 47 11.84 14.86 14.62
N THR A 48 11.66 14.01 13.63
CA THR A 48 10.44 13.98 12.79
C THR A 48 9.22 13.55 13.63
N TRP A 49 9.35 12.55 14.50
CA TRP A 49 8.27 12.14 15.39
C TRP A 49 7.88 13.24 16.38
N GLU A 50 8.84 13.92 16.97
CA GLU A 50 8.64 15.05 17.90
C GLU A 50 7.87 16.20 17.21
N ILE A 51 8.27 16.59 16.01
CA ILE A 51 7.57 17.63 15.24
C ILE A 51 6.14 17.24 14.90
N PHE A 52 5.88 15.96 14.61
CA PHE A 52 4.50 15.51 14.37
C PHE A 52 3.65 15.59 15.64
N VAL A 53 4.19 15.21 16.79
CA VAL A 53 3.46 15.33 18.07
C VAL A 53 3.23 16.77 18.47
N GLU A 54 4.17 17.67 18.17
CA GLU A 54 4.04 19.11 18.48
C GLU A 54 2.82 19.75 17.78
N GLN A 55 2.39 19.24 16.60
CA GLN A 55 1.17 19.73 15.95
C GLN A 55 -0.07 19.59 16.84
N PHE A 56 -0.13 18.54 17.67
CA PHE A 56 -1.25 18.29 18.61
C PHE A 56 -1.22 19.23 19.80
N ARG A 57 -0.03 19.64 20.28
CA ARG A 57 0.09 20.63 21.37
C ARG A 57 -0.31 22.03 20.93
N LEU A 58 0.08 22.37 19.69
CA LEU A 58 -0.13 23.70 19.12
C LEU A 58 -1.49 23.88 18.47
N HIS A 59 -2.27 22.81 18.32
CA HIS A 59 -3.51 22.82 17.53
C HIS A 59 -3.30 23.51 16.18
N SER A 60 -2.27 23.04 15.43
CA SER A 60 -1.72 23.72 14.26
C SER A 60 -2.63 23.75 13.05
N ASP A 61 -3.69 22.92 13.01
CA ASP A 61 -4.66 22.85 11.90
C ASP A 61 -5.80 23.87 12.05
N ASN A 62 -5.50 25.05 12.57
CA ASN A 62 -6.43 26.18 12.61
C ASN A 62 -6.81 26.70 11.21
N ASP A 63 -6.07 26.29 10.17
CA ASP A 63 -6.29 26.52 8.74
C ASP A 63 -7.08 25.39 8.05
N ASN A 64 -7.73 24.51 8.82
CA ASN A 64 -8.50 23.35 8.36
C ASN A 64 -7.68 22.32 7.55
N CYS A 65 -6.40 22.19 7.81
CA CYS A 65 -5.50 21.26 7.15
C CYS A 65 -5.41 19.89 7.86
N TRP A 66 -4.42 19.08 7.47
CA TRP A 66 -4.33 17.66 7.85
C TRP A 66 -2.98 17.28 8.48
N ARG A 67 -2.28 18.20 9.15
CA ARG A 67 -0.94 17.92 9.73
C ARG A 67 -0.97 16.77 10.74
N GLY A 68 -2.09 16.62 11.47
CA GLY A 68 -2.24 15.54 12.45
C GLY A 68 -2.30 14.14 11.88
N GLU A 69 -2.56 13.95 10.57
CA GLU A 69 -2.56 12.63 9.96
C GLU A 69 -1.15 12.02 9.87
N TYR A 70 -0.10 12.85 9.82
CA TYR A 70 1.28 12.41 9.56
C TYR A 70 1.76 11.43 10.60
N TRP A 71 1.53 11.75 11.88
CA TRP A 71 1.90 10.85 12.96
C TRP A 71 1.29 9.45 12.82
N GLY A 72 0.00 9.37 12.63
CA GLY A 72 -0.71 8.09 12.59
C GLY A 72 -0.44 7.29 11.31
N LYS A 73 -0.30 7.96 10.16
CA LYS A 73 0.12 7.31 8.90
C LYS A 73 1.50 6.66 9.05
N MET A 74 2.48 7.42 9.56
CA MET A 74 3.84 6.92 9.73
C MET A 74 3.92 5.87 10.83
N MET A 75 3.18 6.01 11.96
CA MET A 75 3.13 5.03 13.04
C MET A 75 2.60 3.68 12.55
N ARG A 76 1.52 3.67 11.76
CA ARG A 76 1.00 2.43 11.16
C ARG A 76 2.05 1.72 10.32
N GLY A 77 2.70 2.43 9.40
CA GLY A 77 3.75 1.86 8.56
C GLY A 77 4.97 1.39 9.35
N ALA A 78 5.37 2.13 10.38
CA ALA A 78 6.48 1.79 11.24
C ALA A 78 6.21 0.53 12.11
N CYS A 79 4.98 0.35 12.58
CA CYS A 79 4.57 -0.88 13.27
C CYS A 79 4.59 -2.10 12.33
N MET A 80 4.14 -1.94 11.07
CA MET A 80 4.25 -2.98 10.05
C MET A 80 5.73 -3.30 9.76
N THR A 81 6.57 -2.30 9.61
CA THR A 81 8.03 -2.44 9.42
C THR A 81 8.70 -3.15 10.61
N TYR A 82 8.29 -2.82 11.84
CA TYR A 82 8.76 -3.54 13.02
C TYR A 82 8.35 -5.02 12.99
N SER A 83 7.14 -5.32 12.53
CA SER A 83 6.67 -6.71 12.41
C SER A 83 7.52 -7.54 11.44
N CYS A 84 8.00 -6.95 10.34
CA CYS A 84 8.93 -7.60 9.42
C CYS A 84 10.32 -7.81 10.04
N THR A 85 10.86 -6.78 10.73
CA THR A 85 12.28 -6.71 11.06
C THR A 85 12.63 -7.02 12.52
N LYS A 86 11.70 -6.83 13.45
CA LYS A 86 11.92 -6.84 14.91
C LYS A 86 13.05 -5.89 15.37
N ASN A 87 13.27 -4.80 14.65
CA ASN A 87 14.32 -3.83 14.98
C ASN A 87 14.02 -3.15 16.33
N GLN A 88 14.88 -3.41 17.34
CA GLN A 88 14.65 -2.91 18.70
C GLN A 88 14.85 -1.39 18.81
N LYS A 89 15.74 -0.79 18.01
CA LYS A 89 15.91 0.67 17.98
C LYS A 89 14.64 1.34 17.48
N LEU A 90 14.07 0.79 16.39
CA LEU A 90 12.76 1.26 15.89
C LEU A 90 11.68 1.14 16.96
N TYR A 91 11.57 -0.02 17.63
CA TYR A 91 10.57 -0.19 18.69
C TYR A 91 10.71 0.88 19.79
N SER A 92 11.92 1.20 20.23
CA SER A 92 12.15 2.22 21.26
C SER A 92 11.72 3.62 20.79
N VAL A 93 11.97 3.98 19.53
CA VAL A 93 11.52 5.24 18.95
C VAL A 93 9.99 5.30 18.93
N LEU A 94 9.32 4.22 18.47
CA LEU A 94 7.86 4.15 18.44
C LEU A 94 7.24 4.23 19.83
N GLU A 95 7.78 3.51 20.80
CA GLU A 95 7.30 3.55 22.19
C GLU A 95 7.41 4.96 22.78
N SER A 96 8.55 5.64 22.57
CA SER A 96 8.76 7.03 23.00
C SER A 96 7.75 7.98 22.34
N SER A 97 7.57 7.89 21.03
CA SER A 97 6.63 8.74 20.29
C SER A 97 5.16 8.50 20.69
N VAL A 98 4.79 7.25 21.00
CA VAL A 98 3.46 6.95 21.53
C VAL A 98 3.27 7.57 22.91
N LEU A 99 4.24 7.42 23.82
CA LEU A 99 4.16 8.04 25.17
C LEU A 99 4.01 9.56 25.06
N ASP A 100 4.71 10.17 24.12
CA ASP A 100 4.65 11.59 23.85
C ASP A 100 3.27 12.01 23.32
N LEU A 101 2.71 11.32 22.31
CA LEU A 101 1.36 11.61 21.83
C LEU A 101 0.30 11.42 22.93
N LEU A 102 0.40 10.38 23.77
CA LEU A 102 -0.55 10.17 24.86
C LEU A 102 -0.56 11.30 25.88
N SER A 103 0.52 12.11 25.95
CA SER A 103 0.60 13.29 26.82
C SER A 103 -0.20 14.49 26.29
N THR A 104 -0.60 14.48 25.01
CA THR A 104 -1.35 15.57 24.38
C THR A 104 -2.87 15.44 24.57
N GLN A 105 -3.36 14.32 25.18
CA GLN A 105 -4.79 14.17 25.43
C GLN A 105 -5.26 15.22 26.44
N ASP A 106 -6.24 16.05 26.03
CA ASP A 106 -6.81 17.08 26.90
C ASP A 106 -7.80 16.51 27.94
N SER A 107 -8.31 17.38 28.81
CA SER A 107 -9.25 17.00 29.87
C SER A 107 -10.58 16.46 29.35
N LEU A 108 -10.98 16.85 28.14
CA LEU A 108 -12.18 16.34 27.45
C LEU A 108 -11.98 14.95 26.83
N GLY A 109 -10.74 14.49 26.73
CA GLY A 109 -10.40 13.21 26.12
C GLY A 109 -9.98 13.30 24.65
N ARG A 110 -9.84 14.52 24.08
CA ARG A 110 -9.48 14.72 22.67
C ARG A 110 -7.98 14.53 22.44
N ILE A 111 -7.64 14.02 21.29
CA ILE A 111 -6.32 14.11 20.68
C ILE A 111 -6.53 14.54 19.23
N THR A 112 -6.28 15.81 18.94
CA THR A 112 -6.45 16.39 17.62
C THR A 112 -5.56 17.62 17.45
N THR A 113 -5.23 17.96 16.20
CA THR A 113 -4.50 19.16 15.84
C THR A 113 -5.43 20.38 15.64
N TYR A 114 -6.74 20.19 15.84
CA TYR A 114 -7.74 21.24 15.69
C TYR A 114 -8.05 21.92 17.02
N PRO A 115 -8.12 23.27 17.06
CA PRO A 115 -8.62 23.99 18.21
C PRO A 115 -10.12 23.70 18.43
N LEU A 116 -10.60 23.90 19.67
CA LEU A 116 -11.95 23.51 20.08
C LEU A 116 -13.07 24.16 19.26
N ASP A 117 -12.89 25.42 18.90
CA ASP A 117 -13.84 26.19 18.09
C ASP A 117 -13.92 25.77 16.61
N LYS A 118 -12.98 24.95 16.15
CA LYS A 118 -12.91 24.45 14.77
C LYS A 118 -13.01 22.94 14.65
N GLU A 119 -13.23 22.23 15.76
CA GLU A 119 -13.33 20.78 15.72
C GLU A 119 -14.54 20.29 14.90
N PHE A 120 -14.46 19.05 14.44
CA PHE A 120 -15.46 18.43 13.57
C PHE A 120 -15.74 19.23 12.29
N ASN A 121 -14.71 19.83 11.73
CA ASN A 121 -14.71 20.48 10.41
C ASN A 121 -13.45 20.11 9.64
N GLY A 122 -13.43 20.40 8.33
CA GLY A 122 -12.27 20.20 7.49
C GLY A 122 -11.76 18.75 7.51
N TRP A 123 -10.56 18.56 8.03
CA TRP A 123 -9.91 17.25 8.14
C TRP A 123 -9.83 16.71 9.57
N ASP A 124 -10.52 17.32 10.55
CA ASP A 124 -10.41 16.91 11.96
C ASP A 124 -10.75 15.43 12.19
N MET A 125 -11.86 14.93 11.60
CA MET A 125 -12.22 13.52 11.73
C MET A 125 -11.18 12.59 11.07
N TRP A 126 -10.56 13.03 10.00
CA TRP A 126 -9.45 12.35 9.35
C TRP A 126 -8.19 12.29 10.22
N VAL A 127 -7.85 13.38 10.89
CA VAL A 127 -6.77 13.43 11.89
C VAL A 127 -7.06 12.43 13.02
N ARG A 128 -8.26 12.46 13.59
CA ARG A 128 -8.70 11.54 14.67
C ARG A 128 -8.65 10.08 14.24
N LYS A 129 -9.04 9.77 12.99
CA LYS A 129 -8.88 8.44 12.39
C LYS A 129 -7.42 7.96 12.49
N TYR A 130 -6.47 8.82 12.09
CA TYR A 130 -5.07 8.44 12.07
C TYR A 130 -4.45 8.32 13.45
N VAL A 131 -4.86 9.15 14.40
CA VAL A 131 -4.51 8.97 15.82
C VAL A 131 -4.94 7.60 16.31
N MET A 132 -6.20 7.23 16.08
CA MET A 132 -6.72 5.93 16.50
C MET A 132 -5.99 4.78 15.80
N LEU A 133 -5.79 4.85 14.48
CA LEU A 133 -5.07 3.81 13.73
C LEU A 133 -3.63 3.64 14.22
N GLY A 134 -2.89 4.72 14.39
CA GLY A 134 -1.51 4.66 14.89
C GLY A 134 -1.42 4.00 16.27
N LEU A 135 -2.30 4.38 17.19
CA LEU A 135 -2.36 3.80 18.54
C LEU A 135 -2.77 2.32 18.52
N LEU A 136 -3.73 1.94 17.69
CA LEU A 136 -4.18 0.54 17.54
C LEU A 136 -3.09 -0.36 16.96
N TYR A 137 -2.40 0.08 15.92
CA TYR A 137 -1.28 -0.67 15.36
C TYR A 137 -0.11 -0.81 16.34
N PHE A 138 0.21 0.25 17.10
CA PHE A 138 1.23 0.14 18.13
C PHE A 138 0.79 -0.76 19.29
N TYR A 139 -0.50 -0.72 19.67
CA TYR A 139 -1.05 -1.61 20.69
C TYR A 139 -0.79 -3.09 20.37
N ASP A 140 -0.93 -3.50 19.11
CA ASP A 140 -0.71 -4.89 18.69
C ASP A 140 0.74 -5.35 18.93
N ILE A 141 1.71 -4.49 18.64
CA ILE A 141 3.15 -4.82 18.82
C ILE A 141 3.68 -4.48 20.21
N CYS A 142 2.93 -3.74 21.03
CA CYS A 142 3.38 -3.24 22.33
C CYS A 142 3.66 -4.39 23.31
N LYS A 143 4.85 -4.41 23.92
CA LYS A 143 5.28 -5.42 24.89
C LYS A 143 4.95 -5.02 26.34
N ASN A 144 4.78 -3.72 26.59
CA ASN A 144 4.57 -3.17 27.93
C ASN A 144 3.07 -3.20 28.30
N LYS A 145 2.70 -4.06 29.24
CA LYS A 145 1.31 -4.22 29.70
C LYS A 145 0.72 -2.95 30.33
N ILE A 146 1.55 -2.13 30.99
CA ILE A 146 1.10 -0.86 31.59
C ILE A 146 0.78 0.13 30.47
N LEU A 147 1.65 0.24 29.49
CA LEU A 147 1.46 1.11 28.34
C LEU A 147 0.23 0.67 27.52
N LYS A 148 0.03 -0.64 27.29
CA LYS A 148 -1.21 -1.15 26.67
C LYS A 148 -2.47 -0.66 27.37
N ARG A 149 -2.51 -0.74 28.70
CA ARG A 149 -3.66 -0.23 29.48
C ARG A 149 -3.83 1.28 29.37
N LYS A 150 -2.70 2.04 29.32
CA LYS A 150 -2.76 3.50 29.11
C LYS A 150 -3.31 3.84 27.72
N ILE A 151 -2.82 3.17 26.68
CA ILE A 151 -3.31 3.34 25.28
C ILE A 151 -4.83 3.08 25.23
N MET A 152 -5.30 1.97 25.77
CA MET A 152 -6.73 1.64 25.74
C MET A 152 -7.59 2.68 26.45
N ARG A 153 -7.16 3.15 27.62
CA ARG A 153 -7.87 4.21 28.34
C ARG A 153 -7.95 5.51 27.55
N VAL A 154 -6.86 5.89 26.88
CA VAL A 154 -6.79 7.09 26.03
C VAL A 154 -7.68 6.94 24.80
N LEU A 155 -7.61 5.79 24.12
CA LEU A 155 -8.47 5.49 22.96
C LEU A 155 -9.95 5.48 23.33
N THR A 156 -10.32 4.87 24.45
CA THR A 156 -11.72 4.86 24.93
C THR A 156 -12.23 6.26 25.16
N LYS A 157 -11.48 7.11 25.90
CA LYS A 157 -11.89 8.51 26.12
C LYS A 157 -12.04 9.29 24.82
N HIS A 158 -11.10 9.08 23.87
CA HIS A 158 -11.13 9.73 22.56
C HIS A 158 -12.34 9.29 21.73
N ALA A 159 -12.63 7.99 21.70
CA ALA A 159 -13.76 7.42 20.99
C ALA A 159 -15.10 7.84 21.63
N ASP A 160 -15.21 7.82 22.97
CA ASP A 160 -16.40 8.25 23.69
C ASP A 160 -16.72 9.73 23.42
N TYR A 161 -15.69 10.58 23.37
CA TYR A 161 -15.85 11.99 23.00
C TYR A 161 -16.41 12.13 21.58
N ILE A 162 -15.89 11.38 20.60
CA ILE A 162 -16.40 11.42 19.23
C ILE A 162 -17.86 10.96 19.19
N VAL A 163 -18.17 9.82 19.79
CA VAL A 163 -19.53 9.23 19.78
C VAL A 163 -20.55 10.12 20.50
N SER A 164 -20.14 10.90 21.49
CA SER A 164 -21.05 11.84 22.17
C SER A 164 -21.40 13.08 21.34
N HIS A 165 -20.57 13.44 20.36
CA HIS A 165 -20.77 14.65 19.54
C HIS A 165 -21.24 14.36 18.11
N ILE A 166 -20.93 13.17 17.60
CA ILE A 166 -21.19 12.78 16.21
C ILE A 166 -22.17 11.61 16.16
N GLY A 167 -23.23 11.75 15.37
CA GLY A 167 -24.24 10.71 15.25
C GLY A 167 -25.49 11.18 14.53
N SER A 168 -26.63 10.49 14.80
CA SER A 168 -27.93 10.78 14.22
C SER A 168 -28.91 11.46 15.19
N ALA A 169 -28.54 11.67 16.47
CA ALA A 169 -29.39 12.34 17.43
C ALA A 169 -29.46 13.86 17.15
N ALA A 170 -30.52 14.53 17.57
CA ALA A 170 -30.76 15.92 17.25
C ALA A 170 -29.66 16.89 17.75
N GLU A 171 -29.00 16.53 18.84
CA GLU A 171 -27.90 17.29 19.43
C GLU A 171 -26.52 16.92 18.86
N GLN A 172 -26.44 15.89 18.01
CA GLN A 172 -25.20 15.44 17.42
C GLN A 172 -25.02 15.99 16.00
N LYS A 173 -23.78 16.23 15.61
CA LYS A 173 -23.44 16.60 14.25
C LYS A 173 -23.40 15.34 13.37
N PRO A 174 -24.10 15.30 12.21
CA PRO A 174 -23.98 14.16 11.28
C PRO A 174 -22.54 14.00 10.78
N ILE A 175 -22.07 12.73 10.65
CA ILE A 175 -20.69 12.44 10.26
C ILE A 175 -20.30 13.09 8.92
N LEU A 176 -21.18 13.08 7.94
CA LEU A 176 -20.91 13.65 6.62
C LEU A 176 -20.87 15.19 6.62
N GLU A 177 -21.37 15.83 7.70
CA GLU A 177 -21.31 17.28 7.90
C GLU A 177 -20.03 17.73 8.61
N THR A 178 -19.20 16.80 9.09
CA THR A 178 -17.94 17.10 9.79
C THR A 178 -16.78 17.41 8.86
N SER A 179 -17.04 17.42 7.54
CA SER A 179 -16.07 17.77 6.52
C SER A 179 -16.67 18.71 5.50
N GLY A 180 -15.94 19.70 5.08
CA GLY A 180 -16.33 20.61 4.00
C GLY A 180 -15.94 20.13 2.60
N VAL A 181 -15.34 18.94 2.47
CA VAL A 181 -14.76 18.47 1.22
C VAL A 181 -15.17 17.03 0.91
N TRP A 182 -15.14 16.67 -0.36
CA TRP A 182 -15.32 15.29 -0.87
C TRP A 182 -16.60 14.61 -0.37
N GLY A 183 -17.67 15.37 -0.14
CA GLY A 183 -18.96 14.82 0.31
C GLY A 183 -18.92 14.11 1.68
N GLY A 184 -17.88 14.30 2.47
CA GLY A 184 -17.70 13.67 3.78
C GLY A 184 -16.90 12.37 3.79
N LEU A 185 -16.38 11.91 2.64
CA LEU A 185 -15.59 10.67 2.52
C LEU A 185 -14.43 10.57 3.52
N ASN A 186 -13.68 11.65 3.69
CA ASN A 186 -12.57 11.69 4.64
C ASN A 186 -13.03 11.44 6.08
N SER A 187 -14.17 12.01 6.49
CA SER A 187 -14.74 11.78 7.82
C SER A 187 -15.32 10.38 8.00
N ALA A 188 -16.06 9.87 7.00
CA ALA A 188 -16.67 8.54 7.05
C ALA A 188 -15.60 7.42 7.16
N SER A 189 -14.39 7.65 6.67
CA SER A 189 -13.30 6.67 6.72
C SER A 189 -12.79 6.35 8.15
N ILE A 190 -13.28 7.06 9.18
CA ILE A 190 -13.02 6.71 10.60
C ILE A 190 -13.70 5.39 11.00
N LEU A 191 -14.54 4.84 10.15
CA LEU A 191 -15.15 3.52 10.33
C LEU A 191 -14.12 2.45 10.70
N GLU A 192 -12.97 2.41 10.00
CA GLU A 192 -11.93 1.39 10.23
C GLU A 192 -11.47 1.35 11.69
N PRO A 193 -10.94 2.42 12.29
CA PRO A 193 -10.46 2.34 13.67
C PRO A 193 -11.56 2.13 14.71
N PHE A 194 -12.81 2.56 14.47
CA PHE A 194 -13.91 2.24 15.37
C PHE A 194 -14.23 0.75 15.40
N VAL A 195 -14.23 0.08 14.26
CA VAL A 195 -14.42 -1.39 14.22
C VAL A 195 -13.23 -2.10 14.85
N LEU A 196 -11.99 -1.66 14.60
CA LEU A 196 -10.80 -2.24 15.24
C LEU A 196 -10.84 -2.07 16.76
N LEU A 197 -11.27 -0.91 17.25
CA LEU A 197 -11.46 -0.67 18.68
C LEU A 197 -12.57 -1.57 19.26
N TYR A 198 -13.69 -1.72 18.56
CA TYR A 198 -14.77 -2.62 18.96
C TYR A 198 -14.30 -4.07 19.09
N LYS A 199 -13.45 -4.55 18.19
CA LYS A 199 -12.87 -5.90 18.28
C LYS A 199 -12.05 -6.10 19.57
N LEU A 200 -11.40 -5.06 20.07
CA LEU A 200 -10.61 -5.08 21.31
C LEU A 200 -11.47 -4.86 22.55
N ILE A 201 -12.45 -3.96 22.47
CA ILE A 201 -13.40 -3.64 23.53
C ILE A 201 -14.81 -3.68 22.93
N PRO A 202 -15.56 -4.79 23.06
CA PRO A 202 -16.88 -4.94 22.45
C PRO A 202 -17.96 -4.07 23.12
N THR A 203 -17.78 -2.76 23.04
CA THR A 203 -18.72 -1.76 23.53
C THR A 203 -19.82 -1.54 22.50
N PRO A 204 -21.11 -1.79 22.83
CA PRO A 204 -22.20 -1.68 21.85
C PRO A 204 -22.31 -0.30 21.18
N ALA A 205 -21.92 0.77 21.86
CA ALA A 205 -21.91 2.13 21.29
C ALA A 205 -20.96 2.25 20.09
N TYR A 206 -19.79 1.61 20.12
CA TYR A 206 -18.83 1.65 19.02
C TYR A 206 -19.33 0.90 17.79
N LEU A 207 -19.99 -0.25 17.98
CA LEU A 207 -20.60 -0.97 16.87
C LEU A 207 -21.78 -0.20 16.26
N ARG A 208 -22.67 0.39 17.11
CA ARG A 208 -23.75 1.23 16.60
C ARG A 208 -23.23 2.44 15.82
N PHE A 209 -22.16 3.07 16.31
CA PHE A 209 -21.53 4.19 15.60
C PHE A 209 -20.92 3.74 14.25
N ALA A 210 -20.26 2.59 14.22
CA ALA A 210 -19.73 2.00 12.97
C ALA A 210 -20.86 1.68 11.96
N GLN A 211 -21.97 1.09 12.43
CA GLN A 211 -23.15 0.84 11.59
C GLN A 211 -23.78 2.14 11.09
N TYR A 212 -23.94 3.13 11.97
CA TYR A 212 -24.42 4.46 11.57
C TYR A 212 -23.58 5.07 10.44
N ILE A 213 -22.24 4.95 10.49
CA ILE A 213 -21.37 5.44 9.41
C ILE A 213 -21.66 4.68 8.11
N ALA A 214 -21.78 3.36 8.15
CA ALA A 214 -22.09 2.56 6.97
C ALA A 214 -23.47 2.91 6.39
N ASP A 215 -24.48 3.13 7.24
CA ASP A 215 -25.84 3.49 6.84
C ASP A 215 -25.91 4.83 6.10
N THR A 216 -24.91 5.73 6.29
CA THR A 216 -24.80 6.98 5.52
C THR A 216 -24.37 6.76 4.07
N GLY A 217 -23.91 5.57 3.69
CA GLY A 217 -23.34 5.30 2.36
C GLY A 217 -22.00 6.00 2.09
N PHE A 218 -21.35 6.58 3.11
CA PHE A 218 -20.06 7.25 3.11
C PHE A 218 -19.98 8.63 2.45
N CYS A 219 -20.99 9.04 1.70
CA CYS A 219 -20.95 10.30 0.96
C CYS A 219 -22.32 10.98 0.91
N LYS A 220 -22.36 12.33 0.99
CA LYS A 220 -23.60 13.11 0.95
C LYS A 220 -24.42 12.94 -0.31
N ASP A 221 -23.74 12.86 -1.46
CA ASP A 221 -24.39 12.94 -2.74
C ASP A 221 -24.65 11.58 -3.41
N MET A 222 -24.20 10.50 -2.74
CA MET A 222 -24.29 9.14 -3.28
C MET A 222 -24.11 8.10 -2.17
N ASN A 223 -24.76 6.95 -2.31
CA ASN A 223 -24.50 5.79 -1.47
C ASN A 223 -23.50 4.87 -2.16
N LEU A 224 -22.23 4.91 -1.73
CA LEU A 224 -21.15 4.11 -2.33
C LEU A 224 -21.36 2.60 -2.15
N ILE A 225 -21.96 2.18 -1.03
CA ILE A 225 -22.20 0.77 -0.75
C ILE A 225 -23.19 0.21 -1.78
N GLU A 226 -24.30 0.90 -2.00
CA GLU A 226 -25.32 0.51 -2.98
C GLU A 226 -24.80 0.57 -4.43
N LEU A 227 -24.10 1.66 -4.78
CA LEU A 227 -23.51 1.81 -6.12
C LEU A 227 -22.58 0.63 -6.46
N CYS A 228 -21.76 0.22 -5.50
CA CYS A 228 -20.81 -0.88 -5.70
C CYS A 228 -21.48 -2.26 -5.58
N LEU A 229 -22.46 -2.43 -4.69
CA LEU A 229 -23.22 -3.66 -4.56
C LEU A 229 -23.89 -4.04 -5.88
N HIS A 230 -24.52 -3.06 -6.51
CA HIS A 230 -25.26 -3.24 -7.77
C HIS A 230 -24.43 -2.95 -9.03
N LYS A 231 -23.14 -2.58 -8.91
CA LYS A 231 -22.29 -2.16 -10.05
C LYS A 231 -22.96 -1.13 -10.95
N SER A 232 -23.65 -0.17 -10.35
CA SER A 232 -24.50 0.78 -11.07
C SER A 232 -23.70 1.78 -11.92
N ALA A 233 -22.44 2.04 -11.56
CA ALA A 233 -21.50 2.89 -12.29
C ALA A 233 -20.06 2.52 -11.87
N PHE A 234 -19.07 2.86 -12.68
CA PHE A 234 -17.66 2.72 -12.31
C PHE A 234 -17.17 3.87 -11.42
N PRO A 235 -16.11 3.67 -10.60
CA PRO A 235 -15.63 4.68 -9.66
C PRO A 235 -15.31 6.04 -10.28
N TYR A 236 -14.77 6.09 -11.51
CA TYR A 236 -14.51 7.34 -12.21
C TYR A 236 -15.77 8.09 -12.65
N GLN A 237 -16.94 7.45 -12.63
CA GLN A 237 -18.23 8.03 -12.99
C GLN A 237 -19.02 8.55 -11.78
N PHE A 238 -18.52 8.31 -10.57
CA PHE A 238 -19.18 8.77 -9.35
C PHE A 238 -19.12 10.29 -9.23
N LYS A 239 -20.05 10.89 -8.47
CA LYS A 239 -20.05 12.34 -8.22
C LYS A 239 -18.81 12.80 -7.45
N GLN A 240 -18.31 11.96 -6.56
CA GLN A 240 -17.05 12.15 -5.83
C GLN A 240 -16.13 11.01 -6.23
N THR A 241 -14.92 11.32 -6.66
CA THR A 241 -13.98 10.35 -7.23
C THR A 241 -12.65 10.28 -6.46
N LYS A 242 -12.59 10.84 -5.26
CA LYS A 242 -11.38 10.90 -4.44
C LYS A 242 -10.93 9.50 -4.01
N ALA A 243 -9.89 9.00 -4.65
CA ALA A 243 -9.51 7.59 -4.63
C ALA A 243 -9.07 7.08 -3.25
N TYR A 244 -8.22 7.84 -2.57
CA TYR A 244 -7.65 7.40 -1.29
C TYR A 244 -8.72 7.26 -0.20
N GLU A 245 -9.52 8.30 -0.02
CA GLU A 245 -10.56 8.35 1.01
C GLU A 245 -11.63 7.30 0.75
N MET A 246 -12.02 7.11 -0.51
CA MET A 246 -12.99 6.08 -0.90
C MET A 246 -12.49 4.68 -0.58
N MET A 247 -11.27 4.32 -0.98
CA MET A 247 -10.67 3.03 -0.64
C MET A 247 -10.58 2.81 0.88
N SER A 248 -10.29 3.89 1.64
CA SER A 248 -10.25 3.81 3.11
C SER A 248 -11.62 3.51 3.73
N CYS A 249 -12.72 3.98 3.14
CA CYS A 249 -14.08 3.63 3.57
C CYS A 249 -14.33 2.13 3.38
N PHE A 250 -13.92 1.57 2.24
CA PHE A 250 -14.09 0.13 1.96
C PHE A 250 -13.17 -0.76 2.83
N GLU A 251 -11.99 -0.29 3.24
CA GLU A 251 -11.19 -0.98 4.27
C GLU A 251 -11.97 -1.10 5.59
N GLY A 252 -12.64 -0.02 6.00
CA GLY A 252 -13.52 0.00 7.16
C GLY A 252 -14.74 -0.92 6.99
N LEU A 253 -15.34 -0.94 5.80
CA LEU A 253 -16.49 -1.79 5.49
C LEU A 253 -16.16 -3.28 5.58
N LEU A 254 -14.98 -3.70 5.09
CA LEU A 254 -14.50 -5.07 5.26
C LEU A 254 -14.30 -5.45 6.73
N ALA A 255 -13.78 -4.52 7.54
CA ALA A 255 -13.68 -4.73 8.98
C ALA A 255 -15.06 -4.87 9.63
N LEU A 256 -16.03 -4.05 9.21
CA LEU A 256 -17.42 -4.12 9.69
C LEU A 256 -18.11 -5.42 9.27
N TYR A 257 -17.85 -5.90 8.05
CA TYR A 257 -18.30 -7.23 7.61
C TYR A 257 -17.85 -8.33 8.58
N GLN A 258 -16.59 -8.30 9.02
CA GLN A 258 -16.07 -9.34 9.93
C GLN A 258 -16.81 -9.41 11.26
N VAL A 259 -17.31 -8.29 11.78
CA VAL A 259 -18.04 -8.26 13.07
C VAL A 259 -19.56 -8.40 12.93
N THR A 260 -20.12 -8.01 11.78
CA THR A 260 -21.58 -8.09 11.54
C THR A 260 -22.00 -9.35 10.81
N GLY A 261 -21.17 -9.86 9.90
CA GLY A 261 -21.48 -10.94 8.98
C GLY A 261 -22.41 -10.51 7.83
N ASN A 262 -22.68 -9.21 7.64
CA ASN A 262 -23.54 -8.74 6.56
C ASN A 262 -22.88 -8.96 5.19
N PRO A 263 -23.40 -9.86 4.32
CA PRO A 263 -22.76 -10.22 3.06
C PRO A 263 -22.67 -9.06 2.07
N ASP A 264 -23.59 -8.08 2.13
CA ASP A 264 -23.60 -6.93 1.21
C ASP A 264 -22.37 -6.07 1.37
N TYR A 265 -21.83 -5.96 2.60
CA TYR A 265 -20.59 -5.21 2.86
C TYR A 265 -19.38 -5.86 2.17
N ARG A 266 -19.30 -7.19 2.22
CA ARG A 266 -18.24 -7.94 1.53
C ARG A 266 -18.38 -7.82 0.02
N GLU A 267 -19.58 -8.05 -0.50
CA GLU A 267 -19.86 -8.02 -1.93
C GLU A 267 -19.61 -6.63 -2.52
N SER A 268 -20.09 -5.59 -1.85
CA SER A 268 -19.84 -4.20 -2.24
C SER A 268 -18.34 -3.87 -2.29
N ALA A 269 -17.55 -4.32 -1.30
CA ALA A 269 -16.11 -4.07 -1.27
C ALA A 269 -15.34 -4.85 -2.35
N ILE A 270 -15.73 -6.08 -2.65
CA ILE A 270 -15.16 -6.88 -3.74
C ILE A 270 -15.47 -6.22 -5.09
N ASN A 271 -16.72 -5.87 -5.31
CA ASN A 271 -17.17 -5.23 -6.54
C ASN A 271 -16.46 -3.88 -6.77
N PHE A 272 -16.32 -3.07 -5.71
CA PHE A 272 -15.55 -1.84 -5.77
C PHE A 272 -14.11 -2.09 -6.21
N ALA A 273 -13.41 -3.04 -5.57
CA ALA A 273 -12.03 -3.35 -5.92
C ALA A 273 -11.90 -3.92 -7.34
N ASP A 274 -12.88 -4.68 -7.82
CA ASP A 274 -12.89 -5.21 -9.18
C ASP A 274 -13.13 -4.10 -10.22
N MET A 275 -14.08 -3.19 -9.97
CA MET A 275 -14.33 -2.04 -10.83
C MET A 275 -13.12 -1.09 -10.90
N VAL A 276 -12.46 -0.81 -9.76
CA VAL A 276 -11.21 -0.04 -9.74
C VAL A 276 -10.12 -0.73 -10.56
N ALA A 277 -9.97 -2.05 -10.41
CA ALA A 277 -8.98 -2.81 -11.18
C ALA A 277 -9.22 -2.78 -12.69
N GLU A 278 -10.49 -2.72 -13.10
CA GLU A 278 -10.89 -2.67 -14.49
C GLU A 278 -10.65 -1.28 -15.11
N THR A 279 -10.97 -0.21 -14.41
CA THR A 279 -11.06 1.13 -15.01
C THR A 279 -10.01 2.13 -14.52
N ASP A 280 -9.43 1.94 -13.33
CA ASP A 280 -8.67 3.00 -12.68
C ASP A 280 -7.25 2.61 -12.24
N ILE A 281 -6.74 1.45 -12.66
CA ILE A 281 -5.37 1.02 -12.35
C ILE A 281 -4.47 1.14 -13.57
N THR A 282 -3.39 1.92 -13.42
CA THR A 282 -2.37 2.07 -14.46
C THR A 282 -1.46 0.85 -14.54
N ILE A 283 -0.67 0.78 -15.62
CA ILE A 283 0.26 -0.33 -15.86
C ILE A 283 1.24 -0.56 -14.69
N ILE A 284 1.63 0.48 -13.96
CA ILE A 284 2.53 0.39 -12.79
C ILE A 284 1.79 0.03 -11.49
N GLY A 285 0.48 -0.13 -11.52
CA GLY A 285 -0.32 -0.51 -10.35
C GLY A 285 -0.72 0.63 -9.43
N CYS A 286 -0.84 1.84 -9.95
CA CYS A 286 -1.38 3.00 -9.25
C CYS A 286 -2.67 3.49 -9.89
N ALA A 287 -3.51 4.18 -9.14
CA ALA A 287 -4.72 4.85 -9.63
C ALA A 287 -4.61 6.38 -9.49
N GLY A 288 -5.58 7.10 -10.07
CA GLY A 288 -5.70 8.54 -9.90
C GLY A 288 -4.71 9.32 -10.73
N CYS A 289 -4.79 9.21 -12.06
CA CYS A 289 -3.93 9.98 -12.98
C CYS A 289 -4.11 11.49 -12.84
N THR A 290 -5.33 11.97 -12.52
CA THR A 290 -5.58 13.41 -12.39
C THR A 290 -5.95 13.76 -10.95
N HIS A 291 -5.18 14.60 -10.28
CA HIS A 291 -5.46 15.13 -8.93
C HIS A 291 -5.89 14.08 -7.90
N GLU A 292 -5.29 12.87 -7.96
CA GLU A 292 -5.57 11.78 -7.03
C GLU A 292 -7.01 11.24 -7.10
N LEU A 293 -7.66 11.41 -8.24
CA LEU A 293 -9.05 11.01 -8.47
C LEU A 293 -9.13 9.71 -9.27
N PHE A 294 -10.17 8.94 -9.07
CA PHE A 294 -10.59 7.96 -10.09
C PHE A 294 -11.06 8.74 -11.33
N ASP A 295 -10.40 8.51 -12.44
CA ASP A 295 -10.56 9.31 -13.65
C ASP A 295 -10.46 8.50 -14.94
N HIS A 296 -10.72 7.20 -14.86
CA HIS A 296 -10.52 6.23 -15.92
C HIS A 296 -9.02 6.06 -16.26
N SER A 297 -8.19 5.98 -15.23
CA SER A 297 -6.73 5.94 -15.34
C SER A 297 -6.21 4.83 -16.25
N THR A 298 -6.93 3.71 -16.37
CA THR A 298 -6.60 2.61 -17.31
C THR A 298 -6.46 3.11 -18.75
N VAL A 299 -7.28 4.05 -19.17
CA VAL A 299 -7.23 4.68 -20.51
C VAL A 299 -6.34 5.92 -20.53
N ARG A 300 -6.48 6.78 -19.51
CA ARG A 300 -5.84 8.09 -19.46
C ARG A 300 -4.35 8.07 -19.19
N GLN A 301 -3.80 6.97 -18.69
CA GLN A 301 -2.38 6.83 -18.36
C GLN A 301 -1.41 7.07 -19.53
N THR A 302 -1.90 7.11 -20.76
CA THR A 302 -1.11 7.42 -21.96
C THR A 302 -1.15 8.89 -22.36
N GLU A 303 -1.98 9.69 -21.68
CA GLU A 303 -2.08 11.13 -21.94
C GLU A 303 -0.91 11.86 -21.28
N TYR A 304 -0.30 12.80 -22.01
CA TYR A 304 0.62 13.75 -21.40
C TYR A 304 -0.19 14.90 -20.78
N SER A 305 -0.04 15.09 -19.48
CA SER A 305 -0.69 16.19 -18.77
C SER A 305 0.13 16.59 -17.56
N ASP A 306 0.26 17.89 -17.33
CA ASP A 306 0.87 18.44 -16.10
C ASP A 306 0.10 18.08 -14.84
N THR A 307 -1.15 17.63 -14.98
CA THR A 307 -1.99 17.21 -13.84
C THR A 307 -1.91 15.71 -13.53
N VAL A 308 -1.15 14.93 -14.31
CA VAL A 308 -0.97 13.50 -14.04
C VAL A 308 -0.23 13.32 -12.71
N MET A 309 -0.89 12.65 -11.78
CA MET A 309 -0.44 12.45 -10.41
C MET A 309 -0.74 11.02 -10.00
N GLN A 310 0.10 10.09 -10.14
CA GLN A 310 -0.09 8.74 -9.64
C GLN A 310 0.44 8.66 -8.21
N GLU A 311 -0.45 8.93 -7.28
CA GLU A 311 -0.09 9.21 -5.88
C GLU A 311 0.38 7.96 -5.13
N THR A 312 1.47 8.09 -4.38
CA THR A 312 1.99 7.03 -3.51
C THR A 312 0.99 6.66 -2.41
N CYS A 313 0.22 7.62 -1.86
CA CYS A 313 -0.82 7.32 -0.87
C CYS A 313 -1.91 6.42 -1.47
N VAL A 314 -2.36 6.71 -2.68
CA VAL A 314 -3.35 5.90 -3.40
C VAL A 314 -2.80 4.50 -3.67
N THR A 315 -1.54 4.39 -4.12
CA THR A 315 -0.87 3.09 -4.35
C THR A 315 -0.85 2.23 -3.09
N VAL A 316 -0.40 2.79 -1.95
CA VAL A 316 -0.33 2.04 -0.68
C VAL A 316 -1.72 1.65 -0.18
N THR A 317 -2.70 2.53 -0.31
CA THR A 317 -4.08 2.23 0.11
C THR A 317 -4.71 1.15 -0.76
N TRP A 318 -4.46 1.18 -2.08
CA TRP A 318 -4.83 0.09 -2.98
C TRP A 318 -4.21 -1.24 -2.59
N MET A 319 -2.91 -1.27 -2.28
CA MET A 319 -2.24 -2.48 -1.79
C MET A 319 -2.88 -2.99 -0.50
N LYS A 320 -3.22 -2.10 0.44
CA LYS A 320 -3.86 -2.47 1.71
C LYS A 320 -5.27 -3.03 1.53
N LEU A 321 -6.10 -2.41 0.69
CA LEU A 321 -7.44 -2.91 0.38
C LEU A 321 -7.36 -4.32 -0.22
N ASN A 322 -6.50 -4.53 -1.21
CA ASN A 322 -6.30 -5.85 -1.81
C ASN A 322 -5.72 -6.86 -0.82
N TYR A 323 -4.88 -6.42 0.12
CA TYR A 323 -4.36 -7.30 1.17
C TYR A 323 -5.48 -7.79 2.11
N ARG A 324 -6.40 -6.91 2.52
CA ARG A 324 -7.56 -7.32 3.31
C ARG A 324 -8.45 -8.31 2.55
N LEU A 325 -8.69 -8.06 1.27
CA LEU A 325 -9.43 -8.97 0.40
C LEU A 325 -8.70 -10.32 0.23
N LEU A 326 -7.38 -10.31 0.05
CA LEU A 326 -6.57 -11.53 -0.01
C LEU A 326 -6.69 -12.37 1.27
N LEU A 327 -6.58 -11.72 2.44
CA LEU A 327 -6.71 -12.43 3.71
C LEU A 327 -8.11 -13.04 3.89
N LEU A 328 -9.13 -12.32 3.48
CA LEU A 328 -10.52 -12.72 3.65
C LEU A 328 -10.95 -13.82 2.68
N THR A 329 -10.46 -13.81 1.44
CA THR A 329 -10.96 -14.69 0.36
C THR A 329 -9.98 -15.79 -0.04
N GLY A 330 -8.69 -15.60 0.19
CA GLY A 330 -7.66 -16.52 -0.30
C GLY A 330 -7.49 -16.53 -1.83
N GLU A 331 -7.99 -15.52 -2.56
CA GLU A 331 -7.93 -15.44 -4.01
C GLU A 331 -6.66 -14.74 -4.50
N SER A 332 -5.86 -15.38 -5.35
CA SER A 332 -4.55 -14.87 -5.80
C SER A 332 -4.62 -13.58 -6.62
N ARG A 333 -5.78 -13.27 -7.25
CA ARG A 333 -5.95 -12.03 -8.02
C ARG A 333 -5.68 -10.77 -7.20
N PHE A 334 -5.96 -10.82 -5.89
CA PHE A 334 -5.61 -9.72 -4.98
C PHE A 334 -4.09 -9.65 -4.72
N ALA A 335 -3.41 -10.80 -4.67
CA ALA A 335 -1.94 -10.84 -4.59
C ALA A 335 -1.29 -10.33 -5.89
N ASP A 336 -1.87 -10.62 -7.07
CA ASP A 336 -1.40 -10.09 -8.36
C ASP A 336 -1.45 -8.55 -8.39
N ARG A 337 -2.53 -7.95 -7.85
CA ARG A 337 -2.70 -6.49 -7.74
C ARG A 337 -1.67 -5.88 -6.80
N ILE A 338 -1.42 -6.51 -5.65
CA ILE A 338 -0.40 -6.06 -4.70
C ILE A 338 0.99 -6.15 -5.34
N GLU A 339 1.34 -7.26 -5.95
CA GLU A 339 2.65 -7.46 -6.60
C GLU A 339 2.93 -6.40 -7.66
N ARG A 340 1.95 -6.11 -8.53
CA ARG A 340 2.07 -5.07 -9.56
C ARG A 340 2.40 -3.70 -8.95
N SER A 341 1.66 -3.30 -7.93
CA SER A 341 1.90 -2.03 -7.23
C SER A 341 3.22 -2.03 -6.48
N ALA A 342 3.51 -3.10 -5.74
CA ALA A 342 4.68 -3.23 -4.89
C ALA A 342 6.00 -3.15 -5.65
N LEU A 343 6.09 -3.87 -6.79
CA LEU A 343 7.34 -3.99 -7.56
C LEU A 343 7.54 -2.85 -8.58
N ASN A 344 6.53 -2.04 -8.82
CA ASN A 344 6.60 -0.91 -9.76
C ASN A 344 6.36 0.43 -9.07
N ALA A 345 5.11 0.88 -8.90
CA ALA A 345 4.81 2.20 -8.37
C ALA A 345 5.41 2.41 -6.97
N MET A 346 5.23 1.46 -6.04
CA MET A 346 5.73 1.59 -4.68
C MET A 346 7.26 1.54 -4.62
N ALA A 347 7.89 0.55 -5.26
CA ALA A 347 9.34 0.44 -5.29
C ALA A 347 9.99 1.63 -6.03
N GLY A 348 9.32 2.13 -7.07
CA GLY A 348 9.74 3.33 -7.80
C GLY A 348 9.65 4.61 -6.97
N ALA A 349 8.71 4.69 -6.04
CA ALA A 349 8.55 5.85 -5.18
C ALA A 349 9.62 5.94 -4.07
N VAL A 350 10.33 4.85 -3.74
CA VAL A 350 11.38 4.86 -2.70
C VAL A 350 12.66 5.48 -3.22
N ASN A 351 13.16 6.52 -2.57
CA ASN A 351 14.35 7.28 -2.97
C ASN A 351 15.66 6.64 -2.46
N SER A 352 15.83 5.34 -2.69
CA SER A 352 16.95 4.56 -2.16
C SER A 352 18.33 4.89 -2.78
N GLU A 353 18.37 5.57 -3.91
CA GLU A 353 19.60 5.85 -4.66
C GLU A 353 20.09 7.29 -4.47
N CYS A 354 19.23 8.22 -4.02
CA CYS A 354 19.57 9.61 -3.86
C CYS A 354 19.15 10.14 -2.49
N GLN A 355 20.13 10.57 -1.69
CA GLN A 355 19.93 11.13 -0.36
C GLN A 355 19.88 12.66 -0.34
N THR A 356 20.36 13.31 -1.39
CA THR A 356 20.33 14.76 -1.55
C THR A 356 19.63 15.09 -2.85
N MET A 357 18.34 15.39 -2.76
CA MET A 357 17.60 15.83 -3.93
C MET A 357 17.70 17.34 -4.09
N HIS A 358 18.45 17.78 -5.09
CA HIS A 358 18.39 19.17 -5.54
C HIS A 358 17.19 19.32 -6.47
N ARG A 359 16.01 19.55 -5.90
CA ARG A 359 14.82 19.88 -6.69
C ARG A 359 14.78 21.38 -6.88
N THR A 360 14.93 21.83 -8.09
CA THR A 360 14.90 23.26 -8.42
C THR A 360 13.50 23.86 -8.39
N LYS A 361 12.46 23.04 -8.53
CA LYS A 361 11.05 23.47 -8.51
C LYS A 361 10.17 22.33 -8.03
N ALA A 362 9.86 22.25 -6.75
CA ALA A 362 8.72 21.48 -6.32
C ALA A 362 7.52 22.41 -6.19
N MET A 363 6.49 22.15 -6.96
CA MET A 363 5.20 22.77 -6.73
C MET A 363 4.53 22.09 -5.54
N VAL A 364 4.42 22.82 -4.45
CA VAL A 364 3.57 22.47 -3.32
C VAL A 364 2.28 23.23 -3.47
N TYR A 365 1.18 22.52 -3.62
CA TYR A 365 -0.13 23.15 -3.60
C TYR A 365 -0.55 23.34 -2.14
N THR A 366 -0.32 24.54 -1.61
CA THR A 366 -0.93 24.99 -0.35
C THR A 366 -2.03 25.97 -0.70
N ASN A 367 -3.28 25.62 -0.44
CA ASN A 367 -4.44 26.50 -0.65
C ASN A 367 -4.57 27.08 -2.08
N GLY A 368 -4.15 26.34 -3.12
CA GLY A 368 -4.28 26.74 -4.51
C GLY A 368 -3.12 27.54 -5.09
N GLU A 369 -2.14 27.95 -4.26
CA GLU A 369 -0.96 28.69 -4.73
C GLU A 369 0.28 27.79 -4.71
N PRO A 370 1.09 27.80 -5.79
CA PRO A 370 2.36 27.08 -5.83
C PRO A 370 3.37 27.72 -4.88
N GLU A 371 3.93 26.94 -3.97
CA GLU A 371 4.95 27.39 -3.06
C GLU A 371 6.26 26.63 -3.29
N ASN A 372 7.39 27.35 -3.41
CA ASN A 372 8.71 26.75 -3.42
C ASN A 372 9.07 26.31 -2.00
N VAL A 373 9.14 25.03 -1.76
CA VAL A 373 9.55 24.46 -0.48
C VAL A 373 11.01 24.04 -0.56
N PRO A 374 11.87 24.46 0.40
CA PRO A 374 13.21 23.91 0.48
C PRO A 374 13.11 22.40 0.69
N HIS A 375 13.80 21.62 -0.16
CA HIS A 375 13.75 20.17 -0.10
C HIS A 375 14.77 19.65 0.87
N GLU A 376 14.27 19.07 1.94
CA GLU A 376 14.94 17.94 2.54
C GLU A 376 14.65 16.71 1.66
N SER A 377 15.61 15.79 1.54
CA SER A 377 15.42 14.57 0.79
C SER A 377 14.35 13.71 1.45
N PHE A 378 13.17 13.63 0.84
CA PHE A 378 12.14 12.74 1.33
C PHE A 378 12.43 11.30 0.92
N PRO A 379 12.21 10.32 1.79
CA PRO A 379 12.44 8.92 1.48
C PRO A 379 11.49 8.37 0.41
N PHE A 380 10.38 9.08 0.13
CA PHE A 380 9.37 8.67 -0.85
C PHE A 380 8.92 9.82 -1.73
N ASP A 381 8.77 9.54 -3.02
CA ASP A 381 8.12 10.45 -3.96
C ASP A 381 6.60 10.52 -3.71
N SER A 382 6.01 11.68 -3.94
CA SER A 382 4.56 11.85 -3.88
C SER A 382 3.86 11.23 -5.09
N TYR A 383 4.42 11.45 -6.29
CA TYR A 383 3.79 11.08 -7.55
C TYR A 383 4.74 10.32 -8.47
N SER A 384 4.20 9.35 -9.20
CA SER A 384 4.93 8.44 -10.08
C SER A 384 4.75 8.83 -11.55
N PRO A 385 5.80 9.18 -12.28
CA PRO A 385 5.73 9.55 -13.69
C PRO A 385 5.53 8.32 -14.60
N LEU A 386 4.88 8.52 -15.78
CA LEU A 386 4.68 7.46 -16.77
C LEU A 386 5.14 7.81 -18.18
N PHE A 387 5.14 9.09 -18.56
CA PHE A 387 5.38 9.48 -19.93
C PHE A 387 6.22 10.74 -20.02
N ASN A 388 7.48 10.61 -20.42
CA ASN A 388 8.44 11.69 -20.62
C ASN A 388 8.46 12.73 -19.47
N ASN A 389 8.30 12.24 -18.25
CA ASN A 389 8.28 13.04 -17.04
C ASN A 389 9.51 12.73 -16.18
N ARG A 390 9.79 13.60 -15.24
CA ARG A 390 10.86 13.47 -14.29
C ARG A 390 10.36 12.98 -12.93
N ARG A 391 11.11 12.04 -12.31
CA ARG A 391 10.82 11.67 -10.91
C ARG A 391 11.00 12.87 -9.99
N GLY A 392 10.10 12.95 -9.02
CA GLY A 392 10.15 13.99 -8.01
C GLY A 392 9.89 15.40 -8.52
N GLU A 393 9.44 15.57 -9.75
CA GLU A 393 9.08 16.88 -10.31
C GLU A 393 7.92 17.52 -9.56
N LYS A 394 6.95 16.70 -9.14
CA LYS A 394 5.78 17.15 -8.39
C LYS A 394 5.78 16.57 -6.99
N VAL A 395 5.40 17.39 -6.03
CA VAL A 395 5.27 17.02 -4.63
C VAL A 395 3.90 17.43 -4.14
N GLY A 396 3.15 16.50 -3.54
CA GLY A 396 1.79 16.73 -3.07
C GLY A 396 1.60 16.42 -1.58
N GLY A 397 0.49 16.94 -1.05
CA GLY A 397 0.11 16.71 0.34
C GLY A 397 1.04 17.33 1.39
N PHE A 398 1.87 18.31 1.01
CA PHE A 398 2.83 18.98 1.88
C PHE A 398 2.16 20.03 2.74
N LYS A 399 2.60 20.11 4.00
CA LYS A 399 2.25 21.18 4.93
C LYS A 399 3.46 21.69 5.68
N LYS A 400 3.52 23.01 5.85
CA LYS A 400 4.50 23.64 6.73
C LYS A 400 4.22 23.32 8.18
N MET A 401 5.27 23.07 8.92
CA MET A 401 5.29 22.85 10.37
C MET A 401 6.27 23.84 11.03
N GLN A 402 6.49 23.68 12.33
CA GLN A 402 7.40 24.54 13.08
C GLN A 402 8.85 24.41 12.58
N HIS A 403 9.66 25.41 12.91
CA HIS A 403 11.08 25.48 12.59
C HIS A 403 11.39 25.45 11.08
N GLY A 404 10.45 25.92 10.23
CA GLY A 404 10.62 25.96 8.78
C GLY A 404 10.62 24.58 8.09
N ARG A 405 10.29 23.51 8.81
CA ARG A 405 10.16 22.17 8.25
C ARG A 405 8.83 21.99 7.54
N SER A 406 8.84 21.17 6.51
CA SER A 406 7.62 20.74 5.80
C SER A 406 7.64 19.24 5.63
N TYR A 407 6.47 18.61 5.65
CA TYR A 407 6.37 17.18 5.44
C TYR A 407 5.14 16.82 4.59
N GLY A 408 5.16 15.65 3.93
CA GLY A 408 4.14 15.23 2.99
C GLY A 408 3.45 13.92 3.39
N CYS A 409 2.17 13.82 3.06
CA CYS A 409 1.34 12.65 3.37
C CYS A 409 1.90 11.35 2.76
N CYS A 410 2.43 11.42 1.54
CA CYS A 410 2.99 10.27 0.83
C CYS A 410 4.26 9.73 1.51
N ALA A 411 5.13 10.61 2.00
CA ALA A 411 6.29 10.20 2.78
C ALA A 411 5.88 9.49 4.08
N CYS A 412 4.77 9.90 4.71
CA CYS A 412 4.27 9.27 5.93
C CYS A 412 3.72 7.85 5.71
N ILE A 413 3.06 7.58 4.58
CA ILE A 413 2.45 6.27 4.32
C ILE A 413 3.40 5.28 3.66
N GLY A 414 4.48 5.74 3.03
CA GLY A 414 5.37 4.91 2.21
C GLY A 414 5.93 3.69 2.94
N SER A 415 6.25 3.82 4.23
CA SER A 415 6.73 2.71 5.06
C SER A 415 5.71 1.56 5.18
N ALA A 416 4.41 1.84 5.12
CA ALA A 416 3.39 0.80 5.07
C ALA A 416 3.42 0.02 3.76
N GLY A 417 3.70 0.68 2.63
CA GLY A 417 3.82 0.03 1.33
C GLY A 417 5.03 -0.90 1.24
N THR A 418 6.21 -0.45 1.71
CA THR A 418 7.42 -1.29 1.72
C THR A 418 7.26 -2.49 2.64
N ALA A 419 6.74 -2.29 3.85
CA ALA A 419 6.48 -3.39 4.79
C ALA A 419 5.43 -4.38 4.27
N LEU A 420 4.34 -3.89 3.65
CA LEU A 420 3.31 -4.76 3.10
C LEU A 420 3.83 -5.65 1.99
N THR A 421 4.82 -5.20 1.20
CA THR A 421 5.49 -6.00 0.18
C THR A 421 6.13 -7.27 0.76
N GLU A 422 6.66 -7.21 1.99
CA GLU A 422 7.16 -8.40 2.69
C GLU A 422 6.03 -9.21 3.34
N ILE A 423 5.08 -8.54 4.00
CA ILE A 423 4.02 -9.18 4.80
C ILE A 423 3.16 -10.10 3.94
N PHE A 424 2.76 -9.68 2.72
CA PHE A 424 1.89 -10.50 1.88
C PHE A 424 2.65 -11.63 1.18
N GLY A 425 3.97 -11.57 1.13
CA GLY A 425 4.81 -12.46 0.32
C GLY A 425 4.71 -13.95 0.71
N VAL A 426 4.54 -14.24 2.00
CA VAL A 426 4.19 -15.59 2.48
C VAL A 426 3.13 -15.48 3.56
N LEU A 427 2.03 -16.18 3.37
CA LEU A 427 0.90 -16.20 4.30
C LEU A 427 0.62 -17.61 4.79
N LYS A 428 -0.07 -17.71 5.92
CA LYS A 428 -0.50 -18.96 6.54
C LYS A 428 -2.01 -19.10 6.45
N GLY A 429 -2.48 -20.27 6.02
CA GLY A 429 -3.87 -20.71 6.12
C GLY A 429 -3.98 -21.95 6.99
N ASP A 430 -5.19 -22.52 7.05
CA ASP A 430 -5.43 -23.79 7.75
C ASP A 430 -4.59 -24.89 7.10
N ASN A 431 -3.65 -25.45 7.88
CA ASN A 431 -2.72 -26.48 7.43
C ASN A 431 -2.01 -26.20 6.08
N ALA A 432 -1.79 -24.92 5.74
CA ALA A 432 -1.18 -24.54 4.47
C ALA A 432 -0.28 -23.30 4.60
N LEU A 433 0.79 -23.25 3.79
CA LEU A 433 1.55 -22.03 3.52
C LEU A 433 1.29 -21.58 2.09
N PHE A 434 1.07 -20.28 1.91
CA PHE A 434 0.83 -19.63 0.64
C PHE A 434 2.03 -18.77 0.26
N VAL A 435 2.70 -19.11 -0.84
CA VAL A 435 3.80 -18.32 -1.40
C VAL A 435 3.23 -17.37 -2.46
N ASN A 436 3.13 -16.10 -2.13
CA ASN A 436 2.55 -15.06 -2.97
C ASN A 436 3.60 -14.27 -3.74
N LEU A 437 4.77 -14.04 -3.15
CA LEU A 437 5.86 -13.29 -3.78
C LEU A 437 7.08 -14.18 -3.98
N TYR A 438 7.50 -14.33 -5.22
CA TYR A 438 8.69 -15.10 -5.59
C TYR A 438 9.96 -14.24 -5.48
N ASN A 439 10.34 -13.97 -4.25
CA ASN A 439 11.59 -13.29 -3.89
C ASN A 439 12.35 -14.09 -2.86
N GLN A 440 13.66 -13.94 -2.86
CA GLN A 440 14.51 -14.67 -1.93
C GLN A 440 14.09 -14.38 -0.48
N CYS A 441 13.69 -15.44 0.23
CA CYS A 441 13.29 -15.34 1.63
C CYS A 441 13.53 -16.62 2.40
N SER A 442 13.54 -16.52 3.73
CA SER A 442 13.56 -17.63 4.67
C SER A 442 12.37 -17.52 5.62
N VAL A 443 11.58 -18.57 5.70
CA VAL A 443 10.47 -18.72 6.65
C VAL A 443 10.87 -19.71 7.72
N LYS A 444 10.63 -19.38 9.00
CA LYS A 444 10.72 -20.29 10.14
C LYS A 444 9.42 -20.19 10.93
N THR A 445 8.62 -21.23 10.89
CA THR A 445 7.30 -21.24 11.53
C THR A 445 6.99 -22.64 12.08
N THR A 446 5.78 -22.81 12.59
CA THR A 446 5.25 -24.11 13.00
C THR A 446 3.98 -24.41 12.20
N MET A 447 3.86 -25.67 11.74
CA MET A 447 2.64 -26.19 11.15
C MET A 447 2.17 -27.40 11.97
N ASN A 448 0.93 -27.35 12.47
CA ASN A 448 0.38 -28.39 13.34
C ASN A 448 1.29 -28.75 14.54
N GLY A 449 1.91 -27.72 15.14
CA GLY A 449 2.84 -27.91 16.25
C GLY A 449 4.25 -28.36 15.85
N THR A 450 4.51 -28.69 14.60
CA THR A 450 5.82 -29.12 14.10
C THR A 450 6.62 -27.95 13.53
N PRO A 451 7.88 -27.73 14.00
CA PRO A 451 8.75 -26.70 13.43
C PRO A 451 9.09 -27.01 11.98
N LEU A 452 9.03 -25.97 11.19
CA LEU A 452 9.34 -26.05 9.76
C LEU A 452 10.18 -24.83 9.33
N LYS A 453 11.08 -25.06 8.35
CA LYS A 453 11.80 -24.02 7.68
C LYS A 453 11.56 -24.14 6.17
N LEU A 454 11.20 -23.01 5.52
CA LEU A 454 11.12 -22.92 4.08
C LEU A 454 12.12 -21.87 3.61
N GLN A 455 12.81 -22.13 2.50
CA GLN A 455 13.69 -21.15 1.85
C GLN A 455 13.32 -21.03 0.38
N VAL A 456 13.11 -19.81 -0.07
CA VAL A 456 12.94 -19.47 -1.48
C VAL A 456 14.28 -18.94 -2.00
N PHE A 457 14.80 -19.54 -3.07
CA PHE A 457 16.01 -19.15 -3.76
C PHE A 457 15.66 -18.64 -5.16
N GLY A 458 16.41 -17.65 -5.63
CA GLY A 458 16.13 -16.96 -6.86
C GLY A 458 15.27 -15.72 -6.64
N ASN A 459 15.13 -14.95 -7.66
CA ASN A 459 14.24 -13.81 -7.71
C ASN A 459 13.81 -13.54 -9.15
N LEU A 460 12.64 -12.96 -9.32
CA LEU A 460 12.04 -12.65 -10.62
C LEU A 460 12.84 -11.62 -11.43
N TYR A 461 13.70 -10.82 -10.80
CA TYR A 461 14.58 -9.89 -11.51
C TYR A 461 15.59 -10.60 -12.43
N ASN A 462 16.01 -11.81 -12.05
CA ASN A 462 16.99 -12.56 -12.80
C ASN A 462 16.34 -13.48 -13.83
N SER A 463 15.36 -14.27 -13.41
CA SER A 463 14.67 -15.23 -14.26
C SER A 463 13.35 -15.68 -13.66
N GLY A 464 12.47 -16.27 -14.46
CA GLY A 464 11.25 -16.94 -14.00
C GLY A 464 11.50 -18.25 -13.23
N HIS A 465 12.75 -18.66 -12.99
CA HIS A 465 13.07 -19.91 -12.27
C HIS A 465 13.33 -19.66 -10.78
N MET A 466 12.47 -20.23 -9.95
CA MET A 466 12.57 -20.20 -8.49
C MET A 466 12.77 -21.60 -7.95
N ARG A 467 13.52 -21.72 -6.86
CA ARG A 467 13.68 -22.94 -6.10
C ARG A 467 13.21 -22.74 -4.68
N ILE A 468 12.38 -23.65 -4.21
CA ILE A 468 11.87 -23.65 -2.84
C ILE A 468 12.36 -24.91 -2.16
N LYS A 469 13.05 -24.78 -1.01
CA LYS A 469 13.44 -25.89 -0.16
C LYS A 469 12.61 -25.91 1.10
N VAL A 470 12.03 -27.04 1.40
CA VAL A 470 11.31 -27.31 2.65
C VAL A 470 12.21 -28.15 3.53
N PHE A 471 12.49 -27.71 4.74
CA PHE A 471 13.30 -28.41 5.72
C PHE A 471 12.43 -28.79 6.92
N GLY A 472 12.63 -29.98 7.45
CA GLY A 472 11.83 -30.55 8.53
C GLY A 472 10.87 -31.62 8.03
N HIS A 473 10.07 -32.15 8.94
CA HIS A 473 9.10 -33.21 8.67
C HIS A 473 7.70 -32.72 9.01
N GLY A 474 6.69 -33.22 8.32
CA GLY A 474 5.30 -32.94 8.61
C GLY A 474 4.39 -32.89 7.39
N ARG A 475 3.11 -33.08 7.63
CA ARG A 475 2.10 -33.05 6.57
C ARG A 475 1.38 -31.70 6.55
N PHE A 476 1.52 -30.97 5.47
CA PHE A 476 0.82 -29.71 5.21
C PHE A 476 0.77 -29.44 3.69
N ALA A 477 -0.08 -28.50 3.29
CA ALA A 477 -0.15 -28.05 1.91
C ALA A 477 0.79 -26.84 1.69
N LEU A 478 1.53 -26.86 0.58
CA LEU A 478 2.21 -25.69 0.05
C LEU A 478 1.44 -25.20 -1.17
N LYS A 479 0.93 -23.96 -1.10
CA LYS A 479 0.18 -23.33 -2.16
C LYS A 479 1.04 -22.28 -2.86
N LEU A 480 1.35 -22.53 -4.11
CA LEU A 480 2.21 -21.70 -4.94
C LEU A 480 1.34 -20.85 -5.85
N ARG A 481 1.41 -19.53 -5.70
CA ARG A 481 0.68 -18.64 -6.60
C ARG A 481 1.16 -18.80 -8.03
N ILE A 482 0.25 -18.98 -8.96
CA ILE A 482 0.53 -18.84 -10.40
C ILE A 482 0.07 -17.44 -10.79
N PRO A 483 1.02 -16.51 -11.01
CA PRO A 483 0.68 -15.11 -11.29
C PRO A 483 -0.08 -15.00 -12.62
N ALA A 484 -1.02 -14.06 -12.71
CA ALA A 484 -1.81 -13.83 -13.92
C ALA A 484 -0.96 -13.43 -15.15
N TRP A 485 0.24 -12.88 -14.92
CA TRP A 485 1.17 -12.55 -16.01
C TRP A 485 1.90 -13.79 -16.59
N SER A 486 1.90 -14.94 -15.90
CA SER A 486 2.56 -16.17 -16.35
C SER A 486 1.58 -17.09 -17.05
N GLU A 487 1.59 -17.14 -18.38
CA GLU A 487 0.69 -17.98 -19.17
C GLU A 487 1.10 -19.46 -19.14
N VAL A 488 2.39 -19.72 -18.94
CA VAL A 488 2.96 -21.06 -18.86
C VAL A 488 3.74 -21.20 -17.57
N TYR A 489 3.56 -22.32 -16.89
CA TYR A 489 4.34 -22.65 -15.71
C TYR A 489 4.72 -24.14 -15.70
N LYS A 490 5.81 -24.46 -15.00
CA LYS A 490 6.24 -25.85 -14.75
C LYS A 490 6.65 -25.97 -13.29
N ILE A 491 6.15 -27.01 -12.62
CA ILE A 491 6.47 -27.29 -11.22
C ILE A 491 7.06 -28.70 -11.15
N ARG A 492 8.15 -28.85 -10.40
CA ARG A 492 8.78 -30.15 -10.14
C ARG A 492 8.99 -30.32 -8.64
N LEU A 493 8.74 -31.52 -8.13
CA LEU A 493 9.08 -31.93 -6.77
C LEU A 493 10.23 -32.95 -6.85
N ASN A 494 11.36 -32.63 -6.26
CA ASN A 494 12.57 -33.46 -6.29
C ASN A 494 12.98 -33.89 -7.73
N GLY A 495 12.84 -32.96 -8.66
CA GLY A 495 13.13 -33.19 -10.08
C GLY A 495 11.99 -33.82 -10.89
N THR A 496 10.99 -34.42 -10.26
CA THR A 496 9.84 -35.04 -10.90
C THR A 496 8.76 -34.00 -11.24
N PRO A 497 8.32 -33.90 -12.52
CA PRO A 497 7.24 -33.00 -12.89
C PRO A 497 5.95 -33.29 -12.11
N LEU A 498 5.30 -32.24 -11.60
CA LEU A 498 3.99 -32.34 -11.01
C LEU A 498 2.92 -31.84 -11.96
N ASN A 499 1.87 -32.62 -12.10
CA ASN A 499 0.63 -32.24 -12.77
C ASN A 499 -0.42 -31.97 -11.69
N GLY A 500 -1.12 -30.86 -11.80
CA GLY A 500 -2.14 -30.47 -10.84
C GLY A 500 -3.04 -29.39 -11.40
N THR A 501 -4.09 -29.08 -10.68
CA THR A 501 -5.02 -27.98 -11.00
C THR A 501 -4.67 -26.73 -10.20
N VAL A 502 -4.93 -25.57 -10.80
CA VAL A 502 -4.82 -24.27 -10.16
C VAL A 502 -6.22 -23.87 -9.67
N ASN A 503 -6.37 -23.73 -8.36
CA ASN A 503 -7.62 -23.27 -7.74
C ASN A 503 -7.40 -21.90 -7.08
N ASN A 504 -8.28 -20.94 -7.34
CA ASN A 504 -8.15 -19.55 -6.86
C ASN A 504 -6.77 -18.93 -7.16
N GLY A 505 -6.13 -19.37 -8.27
CA GLY A 505 -4.81 -18.94 -8.69
C GLY A 505 -3.63 -19.57 -7.96
N TYR A 506 -3.85 -20.65 -7.19
CA TYR A 506 -2.79 -21.40 -6.51
C TYR A 506 -2.70 -22.84 -7.00
N PHE A 507 -1.48 -23.26 -7.32
CA PHE A 507 -1.11 -24.67 -7.48
C PHE A 507 -0.84 -25.25 -6.09
N THR A 508 -1.55 -26.32 -5.71
CA THR A 508 -1.47 -26.93 -4.39
C THR A 508 -0.62 -28.18 -4.43
N ILE A 509 0.37 -28.29 -3.53
CA ILE A 509 1.16 -29.48 -3.28
C ILE A 509 0.87 -29.97 -1.87
N GLU A 510 0.14 -31.05 -1.73
CA GLU A 510 -0.02 -31.74 -0.46
C GLU A 510 1.07 -32.83 -0.37
N ASN A 511 1.90 -32.78 0.66
CA ASN A 511 2.98 -33.72 0.85
C ASN A 511 3.24 -33.99 2.33
N GLU A 512 3.79 -35.15 2.59
CA GLU A 512 4.52 -35.43 3.84
C GLU A 512 5.97 -35.04 3.62
N TRP A 513 6.29 -33.83 4.06
CA TRP A 513 7.57 -33.19 3.76
C TRP A 513 8.71 -33.85 4.54
N ALA A 514 9.87 -34.05 3.87
CA ALA A 514 11.05 -34.67 4.42
C ALA A 514 12.34 -34.12 3.75
N ASN A 515 12.57 -32.79 3.86
CA ASN A 515 13.66 -32.07 3.21
C ASN A 515 13.58 -32.04 1.68
N ASP A 516 12.42 -31.64 1.17
CA ASP A 516 12.11 -31.65 -0.25
C ASP A 516 12.50 -30.35 -0.96
N GLN A 517 12.66 -30.46 -2.28
CA GLN A 517 12.92 -29.34 -3.17
C GLN A 517 11.83 -29.21 -4.23
N ILE A 518 11.35 -28.00 -4.41
CA ILE A 518 10.41 -27.64 -5.45
C ILE A 518 11.09 -26.66 -6.40
N ASP A 519 11.07 -26.96 -7.70
CA ASP A 519 11.47 -26.04 -8.76
C ASP A 519 10.21 -25.49 -9.43
N VAL A 520 10.09 -24.17 -9.48
CA VAL A 520 8.99 -23.42 -10.10
C VAL A 520 9.57 -22.63 -11.27
N LEU A 521 9.05 -22.87 -12.46
CA LEU A 521 9.38 -22.11 -13.66
C LEU A 521 8.14 -21.36 -14.12
N LEU A 522 8.23 -20.05 -14.18
CA LEU A 522 7.20 -19.14 -14.65
C LEU A 522 7.63 -18.53 -15.98
N ASP A 523 6.65 -18.17 -16.81
CA ASP A 523 6.91 -17.45 -18.06
C ASP A 523 7.28 -16.00 -17.76
N ASP A 524 8.53 -15.64 -18.02
CA ASP A 524 9.06 -14.28 -17.84
C ASP A 524 9.41 -13.60 -19.17
N ALA A 525 8.80 -14.04 -20.25
CA ALA A 525 8.93 -13.42 -21.57
C ALA A 525 8.50 -11.95 -21.54
N ILE A 526 9.09 -11.16 -22.42
CA ILE A 526 8.69 -9.76 -22.57
C ILE A 526 7.36 -9.70 -23.30
N LYS A 527 6.37 -9.05 -22.65
CA LYS A 527 5.04 -8.81 -23.21
C LYS A 527 4.89 -7.37 -23.62
N MET A 528 4.21 -7.17 -24.73
CA MET A 528 3.87 -5.85 -25.27
C MET A 528 2.41 -5.52 -24.96
N HIS A 529 2.19 -4.33 -24.47
CA HIS A 529 0.88 -3.76 -24.18
C HIS A 529 0.60 -2.61 -25.14
N ARG A 530 -0.59 -2.59 -25.71
CA ARG A 530 -1.04 -1.51 -26.59
C ARG A 530 -2.19 -0.78 -25.93
N LEU A 531 -2.13 0.54 -25.94
CA LEU A 531 -3.20 1.41 -25.45
C LEU A 531 -3.21 2.71 -26.26
N ASN A 532 -4.33 3.00 -26.89
CA ASN A 532 -4.45 4.10 -27.84
C ASN A 532 -3.36 3.99 -28.94
N ASP A 533 -2.61 5.04 -29.17
CA ASP A 533 -1.47 5.11 -30.10
C ASP A 533 -0.11 4.80 -29.45
N LYS A 534 -0.11 4.17 -28.27
CA LYS A 534 1.11 3.93 -27.49
C LYS A 534 1.32 2.48 -27.11
N ILE A 535 2.56 2.18 -26.80
CA ILE A 535 3.05 0.83 -26.48
C ILE A 535 3.88 0.89 -25.20
N ALA A 536 3.69 -0.12 -24.36
CA ALA A 536 4.52 -0.37 -23.20
C ALA A 536 4.95 -1.83 -23.14
N PHE A 537 5.98 -2.12 -22.34
CA PHE A 537 6.55 -3.45 -22.20
C PHE A 537 6.58 -3.89 -20.74
N THR A 538 6.35 -5.19 -20.52
CA THR A 538 6.53 -5.81 -19.21
C THR A 538 7.38 -7.07 -19.33
N LYS A 539 8.11 -7.42 -18.27
CA LYS A 539 8.79 -8.71 -18.09
C LYS A 539 8.35 -9.30 -16.76
N GLY A 540 7.58 -10.40 -16.82
CA GLY A 540 6.92 -10.92 -15.62
C GLY A 540 6.09 -9.81 -14.93
N PRO A 541 6.26 -9.55 -13.61
CA PRO A 541 5.54 -8.50 -12.91
C PRO A 541 6.09 -7.09 -13.15
N PHE A 542 7.28 -6.95 -13.76
CA PHE A 542 7.98 -5.68 -13.91
C PHE A 542 7.53 -4.92 -15.15
N VAL A 543 7.19 -3.67 -14.99
CA VAL A 543 7.03 -2.71 -16.08
C VAL A 543 8.41 -2.22 -16.49
N LEU A 544 8.65 -2.18 -17.79
CA LEU A 544 9.90 -1.69 -18.37
C LEU A 544 9.75 -0.22 -18.78
N ALA A 545 10.79 0.56 -18.54
CA ALA A 545 10.84 1.98 -18.85
C ALA A 545 12.14 2.36 -19.53
N ALA A 546 12.09 3.33 -20.44
CA ALA A 546 13.27 4.05 -20.88
C ALA A 546 13.69 5.04 -19.80
N ASP A 547 15.00 5.17 -19.62
CA ASP A 547 15.64 6.07 -18.68
C ASP A 547 16.52 7.05 -19.46
N LYS A 548 16.49 8.31 -19.10
CA LYS A 548 17.25 9.39 -19.79
C LYS A 548 18.75 9.12 -19.83
N ARG A 549 19.29 8.36 -18.87
CA ARG A 549 20.70 7.94 -18.82
C ARG A 549 21.04 6.85 -19.84
N LEU A 550 20.05 6.12 -20.36
CA LEU A 550 20.20 5.04 -21.33
C LEU A 550 19.78 5.48 -22.74
N GLU A 551 18.70 6.26 -22.81
CA GLU A 551 18.08 6.69 -24.05
C GLU A 551 17.96 8.21 -24.08
N LYS A 552 18.56 8.84 -25.10
CA LYS A 552 18.54 10.32 -25.23
C LYS A 552 17.15 10.85 -25.52
N ASP A 553 16.38 10.14 -26.32
CA ASP A 553 15.00 10.48 -26.67
C ASP A 553 14.04 9.45 -26.05
N LEU A 554 13.23 9.92 -25.11
CA LEU A 554 12.24 9.09 -24.41
C LEU A 554 10.92 8.95 -25.18
N THR A 555 10.79 9.61 -26.32
CA THR A 555 9.55 9.67 -27.11
C THR A 555 9.69 9.06 -28.52
N VAL A 556 10.77 8.31 -28.78
CA VAL A 556 11.01 7.69 -30.07
C VAL A 556 9.81 6.85 -30.50
N PRO A 557 9.20 7.12 -31.67
CA PRO A 557 8.14 6.28 -32.20
C PRO A 557 8.65 4.91 -32.59
N LEU A 558 7.94 3.86 -32.20
CA LEU A 558 8.34 2.48 -32.44
C LEU A 558 7.58 1.87 -33.62
N GLU A 559 8.32 1.33 -34.60
CA GLU A 559 7.77 0.56 -35.73
C GLU A 559 7.63 -0.91 -35.34
N LEU A 560 6.38 -1.37 -35.16
CA LEU A 560 6.11 -2.74 -34.68
C LEU A 560 5.20 -3.54 -35.60
N SER A 561 4.96 -3.08 -36.81
CA SER A 561 4.05 -3.72 -37.78
C SER A 561 4.38 -5.17 -38.12
N SER A 562 5.60 -5.62 -37.85
CA SER A 562 6.10 -6.95 -38.19
C SER A 562 6.32 -7.90 -37.00
N ILE A 563 6.09 -7.47 -35.75
CA ILE A 563 6.38 -8.32 -34.59
C ILE A 563 5.13 -9.14 -34.22
N LYS A 564 5.13 -10.41 -34.58
CA LYS A 564 4.06 -11.38 -34.32
C LYS A 564 4.33 -12.33 -33.15
N SER A 565 5.52 -12.33 -32.54
CA SER A 565 5.95 -13.28 -31.51
C SER A 565 6.90 -12.64 -30.51
N ALA A 566 7.41 -13.40 -29.55
CA ALA A 566 8.29 -12.94 -28.49
C ALA A 566 9.37 -11.96 -28.99
N LEU A 567 9.48 -10.82 -28.30
CA LEU A 567 10.42 -9.76 -28.64
C LEU A 567 11.86 -10.23 -28.38
N PRO A 568 12.73 -10.23 -29.40
CA PRO A 568 14.15 -10.54 -29.21
C PRO A 568 14.77 -9.55 -28.24
N SER A 569 15.38 -10.04 -27.19
CA SER A 569 15.95 -9.20 -26.14
C SER A 569 17.25 -9.75 -25.62
N LYS A 570 18.12 -8.86 -25.16
CA LYS A 570 19.37 -9.19 -24.52
C LYS A 570 19.48 -8.52 -23.17
N HIS A 571 19.71 -9.29 -22.11
CA HIS A 571 20.07 -8.73 -20.81
C HIS A 571 21.44 -8.06 -20.89
N ILE A 572 21.53 -6.85 -20.33
CA ILE A 572 22.75 -6.05 -20.28
C ILE A 572 23.09 -5.80 -18.81
N LYS A 573 24.36 -6.00 -18.45
CA LYS A 573 24.86 -5.50 -17.17
C LYS A 573 25.18 -4.02 -17.32
N ASN A 574 24.46 -3.18 -16.61
CA ASN A 574 24.74 -1.74 -16.57
C ASN A 574 25.07 -1.32 -15.14
N PRO A 575 26.26 -0.74 -14.89
CA PRO A 575 26.68 -0.32 -13.55
C PRO A 575 25.81 0.78 -12.95
N LEU A 576 25.04 1.52 -13.76
CA LEU A 576 24.09 2.53 -13.28
C LEU A 576 22.89 1.92 -12.54
N PHE A 577 22.61 0.61 -12.74
CA PHE A 577 21.45 -0.09 -12.19
C PHE A 577 21.92 -1.32 -11.42
N SER A 578 22.12 -1.19 -10.14
CA SER A 578 22.95 -2.08 -9.30
C SER A 578 22.38 -3.49 -9.04
N SER A 579 21.15 -3.81 -9.46
CA SER A 579 20.57 -5.12 -9.13
C SER A 579 19.42 -5.59 -10.04
N ASN A 580 19.11 -4.89 -11.14
CA ASN A 580 17.79 -4.94 -11.70
C ASN A 580 17.83 -5.25 -13.21
N ILE A 581 16.67 -5.29 -13.80
CA ILE A 581 16.48 -5.63 -15.20
C ILE A 581 16.98 -4.48 -16.06
N THR A 582 18.00 -4.73 -16.90
CA THR A 582 18.34 -3.85 -18.02
C THR A 582 18.37 -4.72 -19.28
N ILE A 583 17.61 -4.30 -20.29
CA ILE A 583 17.33 -5.09 -21.47
C ILE A 583 17.48 -4.22 -22.72
N GLU A 584 18.20 -4.72 -23.70
CA GLU A 584 18.18 -4.20 -25.06
C GLU A 584 17.11 -4.96 -25.86
N LEU A 585 16.05 -4.28 -26.27
CA LEU A 585 15.06 -4.79 -27.21
C LEU A 585 15.57 -4.58 -28.63
N LEU A 586 15.55 -5.64 -29.41
CA LEU A 586 15.92 -5.60 -30.83
C LEU A 586 14.64 -5.42 -31.64
N LEU A 587 14.40 -4.21 -32.09
CA LEU A 587 13.26 -3.85 -32.96
C LEU A 587 13.73 -3.85 -34.45
N PRO A 588 12.84 -3.94 -35.41
CA PRO A 588 13.22 -4.07 -36.85
C PRO A 588 14.16 -2.96 -37.32
N ASN A 589 13.96 -1.72 -36.90
CA ASN A 589 14.73 -0.57 -37.38
C ASN A 589 15.48 0.18 -36.27
N THR A 590 15.42 -0.30 -35.02
CA THR A 590 16.07 0.37 -33.89
C THR A 590 16.32 -0.59 -32.75
N LYS A 591 17.16 -0.17 -31.81
CA LYS A 591 17.35 -0.81 -30.52
C LYS A 591 16.81 0.12 -29.45
N LEU A 592 16.15 -0.45 -28.46
CA LEU A 592 15.62 0.30 -27.33
C LEU A 592 16.15 -0.32 -26.03
N THR A 593 16.84 0.49 -25.24
CA THR A 593 17.36 0.04 -23.94
C THR A 593 16.38 0.40 -22.84
N LEU A 594 15.88 -0.59 -22.13
CA LEU A 594 14.90 -0.44 -21.06
C LEU A 594 15.46 -0.98 -19.75
N CYS A 595 15.06 -0.36 -18.65
CA CYS A 595 15.26 -0.90 -17.30
C CYS A 595 13.92 -1.12 -16.60
N ASP A 596 13.91 -1.79 -15.44
CA ASP A 596 12.69 -1.86 -14.65
C ASP A 596 12.25 -0.47 -14.17
N TYR A 597 10.93 -0.27 -14.14
CA TYR A 597 10.33 1.00 -13.77
C TYR A 597 10.83 1.53 -12.41
N ALA A 598 11.05 0.62 -11.45
CA ALA A 598 11.46 1.00 -10.10
C ALA A 598 12.82 1.70 -10.07
N GLN A 599 13.68 1.48 -11.05
CA GLN A 599 15.01 2.10 -11.16
C GLN A 599 15.06 3.29 -12.12
N ALA A 600 14.11 3.36 -13.05
CA ALA A 600 14.09 4.42 -14.04
C ALA A 600 13.97 5.81 -13.39
N GLY A 601 14.76 6.77 -13.84
CA GLY A 601 14.72 8.17 -13.40
C GLY A 601 15.24 8.43 -11.99
N LYS A 602 15.87 7.48 -11.31
CA LYS A 602 16.35 7.65 -9.91
C LYS A 602 17.65 8.45 -9.76
N ASN A 603 18.06 9.19 -10.76
CA ASN A 603 19.21 10.07 -10.66
C ASN A 603 18.89 11.43 -10.00
N TYR A 604 17.63 11.83 -10.05
CA TYR A 604 17.06 13.03 -9.42
C TYR A 604 17.74 14.36 -9.78
N ASP A 605 18.49 14.41 -10.87
CA ASP A 605 18.96 15.66 -11.46
C ASP A 605 18.02 16.16 -12.56
N ASP A 606 18.14 17.43 -12.95
CA ASP A 606 17.24 18.05 -13.93
C ASP A 606 17.42 17.51 -15.35
N GLU A 607 18.59 16.96 -15.67
CA GLU A 607 18.91 16.49 -17.03
C GLU A 607 18.62 15.01 -17.23
N ASN A 608 18.86 14.16 -16.19
CA ASN A 608 18.93 12.70 -16.34
C ASN A 608 17.86 11.93 -15.57
N SER A 609 16.95 12.59 -14.86
CA SER A 609 15.90 11.91 -14.09
C SER A 609 14.61 11.63 -14.86
N GLY A 610 14.59 11.93 -16.17
CA GLY A 610 13.45 11.63 -17.04
C GLY A 610 13.28 10.14 -17.31
N LEU A 611 12.03 9.72 -17.45
CA LEU A 611 11.68 8.36 -17.83
C LEU A 611 10.43 8.32 -18.72
N SER A 612 10.25 7.22 -19.47
CA SER A 612 9.02 6.93 -20.18
C SER A 612 8.70 5.44 -20.14
N VAL A 613 7.43 5.12 -19.86
CA VAL A 613 6.87 3.77 -19.90
C VAL A 613 6.14 3.54 -21.23
N TRP A 614 5.45 4.58 -21.70
CA TRP A 614 4.66 4.54 -22.92
C TRP A 614 5.41 5.18 -24.08
N PHE A 615 5.48 4.49 -25.20
CA PHE A 615 6.16 4.92 -26.43
C PHE A 615 5.13 5.12 -27.54
N PRO A 616 5.23 6.20 -28.32
CA PRO A 616 4.37 6.36 -29.49
C PRO A 616 4.52 5.20 -30.47
N GLN A 617 3.44 4.75 -31.07
CA GLN A 617 3.46 3.78 -32.16
C GLN A 617 3.50 4.55 -33.49
N LYS A 618 4.40 4.11 -34.42
CA LYS A 618 4.47 4.61 -35.76
C LYS A 618 3.61 3.78 -36.70
#